data_3ee48a08717db05434d176cf60dcd82a
#
_entry.id   3ee48a08717db05434d176cf60dcd82a
#
_cell.length_a   1.000
_cell.length_b   1.000
_cell.length_c   1.000
_cell.angle_alpha   90.00
_cell.angle_beta   90.00
_cell.angle_gamma   90.00
#
_symmetry.space_group_name_H-M   'P 1'
#
loop_
_entity.id
_entity.type
_entity.pdbx_description
1 polymer ?
#
loop_
_entity_poly.entity_id
_entity_poly.type
_entity_poly.pdbx_seq_one_letter_code
_entity_poly.pdbx_strand_id
1 'polypeptide(L)' 'MKFNYSKLRGRIREYNLTQEQLADAIGINKGTLSAKLNCQFAFTTEEMLSIGAALNIPKNELCDYFFAE' A
#
# COMPACT_ATOMS: atom_id res chain seq x y z
N MET A 1 -12.90 9.24 -9.28
CA MET A 1 -13.25 8.19 -8.33
C MET A 1 -12.06 7.92 -7.42
N LYS A 2 -12.29 7.87 -6.13
CA LYS A 2 -11.22 7.62 -5.16
C LYS A 2 -11.30 6.19 -4.63
N PHE A 3 -10.16 5.53 -4.57
CA PHE A 3 -10.10 4.25 -3.92
C PHE A 3 -10.04 4.43 -2.41
N ASN A 4 -10.53 3.44 -1.69
CA ASN A 4 -10.51 3.42 -0.24
C ASN A 4 -9.38 2.51 0.23
N TYR A 5 -8.37 3.09 0.84
CA TYR A 5 -7.20 2.35 1.31
C TYR A 5 -7.24 2.02 2.81
N SER A 6 -8.44 2.09 3.41
CA SER A 6 -8.59 1.79 4.85
C SER A 6 -8.12 0.38 5.18
N LYS A 7 -8.45 -0.60 4.34
CA LYS A 7 -8.04 -1.98 4.54
C LYS A 7 -6.53 -2.14 4.43
N LEU A 8 -5.93 -1.44 3.45
CA LEU A 8 -4.48 -1.45 3.28
C LEU A 8 -3.79 -0.81 4.48
N ARG A 9 -4.29 0.33 4.94
CA ARG A 9 -3.74 0.99 6.13
C ARG A 9 -3.84 0.09 7.37
N GLY A 10 -4.94 -0.64 7.51
CA GLY A 10 -5.12 -1.61 8.59
C GLY A 10 -4.11 -2.73 8.52
N ARG A 11 -3.83 -3.24 7.32
CA ARG A 11 -2.83 -4.30 7.13
C ARG A 11 -1.43 -3.81 7.52
N ILE A 12 -1.07 -2.59 7.12
CA ILE A 12 0.20 -1.99 7.50
C ILE A 12 0.31 -1.94 9.03
N ARG A 13 -0.76 -1.53 9.68
CA ARG A 13 -0.80 -1.42 11.15
C ARG A 13 -0.70 -2.78 11.83
N GLU A 14 -1.34 -3.80 11.26
CA GLU A 14 -1.26 -5.17 11.79
C GLU A 14 0.18 -5.68 11.82
N TYR A 15 1.00 -5.23 10.91
CA TYR A 15 2.41 -5.63 10.83
C TYR A 15 3.31 -4.70 11.64
N ASN A 16 2.73 -3.77 12.39
CA ASN A 16 3.46 -2.80 13.20
C ASN A 16 4.48 -1.99 12.40
N LEU A 17 4.15 -1.72 11.14
CA LEU A 17 5.01 -0.92 10.27
C LEU A 17 4.54 0.53 10.24
N THR A 18 5.49 1.46 10.23
CA THR A 18 5.19 2.84 9.91
C THR A 18 5.19 3.00 8.40
N GLN A 19 4.62 4.10 7.90
CA GLN A 19 4.67 4.38 6.46
C GLN A 19 6.13 4.51 6.00
N GLU A 20 7.00 5.08 6.84
CA GLU A 20 8.42 5.19 6.51
C GLU A 20 9.08 3.82 6.34
N GLN A 21 8.79 2.89 7.26
CA GLN A 21 9.33 1.54 7.19
C GLN A 21 8.85 0.81 5.96
N LEU A 22 7.57 0.94 5.63
CA LEU A 22 7.05 0.31 4.42
C LEU A 22 7.65 0.93 3.16
N ALA A 23 7.77 2.25 3.12
CA ALA A 23 8.38 2.94 1.99
C ALA A 23 9.82 2.47 1.77
N ASP A 24 10.59 2.34 2.84
CA ASP A 24 11.96 1.81 2.76
C ASP A 24 11.97 0.39 2.22
N ALA A 25 11.03 -0.44 2.67
CA ALA A 25 10.97 -1.85 2.24
C ALA A 25 10.69 -1.99 0.74
N ILE A 26 9.92 -1.07 0.16
CA ILE A 26 9.58 -1.13 -1.26
C ILE A 26 10.39 -0.17 -2.13
N GLY A 27 11.32 0.56 -1.53
CA GLY A 27 12.27 1.39 -2.28
C GLY A 27 11.74 2.74 -2.74
N ILE A 28 10.74 3.29 -2.06
CA ILE A 28 10.24 4.64 -2.37
C ILE A 28 10.35 5.51 -1.13
N ASN A 29 10.15 6.81 -1.29
CA ASN A 29 10.22 7.69 -0.16
C ASN A 29 8.87 7.80 0.57
N LYS A 30 8.93 8.15 1.85
CA LYS A 30 7.75 8.23 2.70
C LYS A 30 6.70 9.20 2.15
N GLY A 31 7.15 10.35 1.64
CA GLY A 31 6.23 11.34 1.08
C GLY A 31 5.48 10.81 -0.12
N THR A 32 6.16 10.05 -0.98
CA THR A 32 5.54 9.42 -2.14
C THR A 32 4.49 8.39 -1.71
N LEU A 33 4.84 7.55 -0.74
CA LEU A 33 3.89 6.56 -0.24
C LEU A 33 2.67 7.24 0.39
N SER A 34 2.89 8.27 1.19
CA SER A 34 1.80 9.01 1.83
C SER A 34 0.87 9.63 0.79
N ALA A 35 1.42 10.25 -0.27
CA ALA A 35 0.62 10.84 -1.33
C ALA A 35 -0.24 9.79 -2.03
N LYS A 36 0.31 8.60 -2.27
CA LYS A 36 -0.44 7.51 -2.90
C LYS A 36 -1.54 6.97 -2.00
N LEU A 37 -1.26 6.84 -0.70
CA LEU A 37 -2.28 6.41 0.26
C LEU A 37 -3.39 7.46 0.42
N ASN A 38 -3.10 8.72 0.12
CA ASN A 38 -4.09 9.79 0.14
C ASN A 38 -4.76 10.00 -1.23
N CYS A 39 -4.57 9.07 -2.15
CA CYS A 39 -5.19 9.09 -3.49
C CYS A 39 -4.73 10.26 -4.36
N GLN A 40 -3.58 10.86 -4.08
CA GLN A 40 -3.03 11.93 -4.90
C GLN A 40 -2.33 11.40 -6.15
N PHE A 41 -1.77 10.19 -6.05
CA PHE A 41 -1.13 9.50 -7.17
C PHE A 41 -1.51 8.04 -7.12
N ALA A 42 -1.54 7.39 -8.28
CA ALA A 42 -1.86 5.96 -8.36
C ALA A 42 -0.66 5.10 -7.98
N PHE A 43 -0.92 3.95 -7.38
CA PHE A 43 0.13 2.93 -7.21
C PHE A 43 0.44 2.29 -8.56
N THR A 44 1.71 2.02 -8.81
CA THR A 44 2.10 1.22 -9.98
C THR A 44 1.91 -0.26 -9.65
N THR A 45 1.85 -1.08 -10.70
CA THR A 45 1.75 -2.53 -10.52
C THR A 45 2.92 -3.08 -9.71
N GLU A 46 4.13 -2.60 -9.98
CA GLU A 46 5.31 -3.04 -9.23
C GLU A 46 5.22 -2.69 -7.76
N GLU A 47 4.72 -1.49 -7.45
CA GLU A 47 4.52 -1.07 -6.06
C GLU A 47 3.50 -1.94 -5.36
N MET A 48 2.39 -2.26 -6.04
CA MET A 48 1.36 -3.13 -5.47
C MET A 48 1.92 -4.50 -5.15
N LEU A 49 2.70 -5.07 -6.05
CA LEU A 49 3.33 -6.38 -5.84
C LEU A 49 4.35 -6.33 -4.70
N SER A 50 5.15 -5.27 -4.62
CA SER A 50 6.13 -5.10 -3.56
C SER A 50 5.47 -4.95 -2.20
N ILE A 51 4.43 -4.15 -2.11
CA ILE A 51 3.67 -3.97 -0.87
C ILE A 51 2.99 -5.29 -0.49
N GLY A 52 2.41 -5.98 -1.45
CA GLY A 52 1.79 -7.29 -1.21
C GLY A 52 2.79 -8.29 -0.63
N ALA A 53 4.00 -8.32 -1.16
CA ALA A 53 5.04 -9.20 -0.65
C ALA A 53 5.46 -8.80 0.77
N ALA A 54 5.61 -7.51 1.03
CA ALA A 54 6.01 -7.00 2.35
C ALA A 54 4.96 -7.30 3.42
N LEU A 55 3.68 -7.27 3.05
CA LEU A 55 2.56 -7.46 3.97
C LEU A 55 1.93 -8.85 3.88
N ASN A 56 2.54 -9.76 3.16
CA ASN A 56 2.03 -11.12 2.96
C ASN A 56 0.58 -11.14 2.44
N ILE A 57 0.28 -10.26 1.49
CA ILE A 57 -1.04 -10.24 0.85
C ILE A 57 -0.99 -11.16 -0.36
N PRO A 58 -1.83 -12.20 -0.42
CA PRO A 58 -1.89 -13.06 -1.60
C PRO A 58 -2.26 -12.26 -2.85
N LYS A 59 -1.71 -12.64 -4.00
CA LYS A 59 -1.98 -11.92 -5.25
C LYS A 59 -3.47 -11.84 -5.57
N ASN A 60 -4.22 -12.88 -5.27
CA ASN A 60 -5.66 -12.90 -5.51
C ASN A 60 -6.46 -11.97 -4.60
N GLU A 61 -5.82 -11.43 -3.56
CA GLU A 61 -6.45 -10.46 -2.65
C GLU A 61 -5.99 -9.03 -2.87
N LEU A 62 -5.02 -8.80 -3.75
CA LEU A 62 -4.50 -7.45 -3.99
C LEU A 62 -5.60 -6.47 -4.40
N CYS A 63 -6.57 -6.92 -5.19
CA CYS A 63 -7.67 -6.05 -5.60
C CYS A 63 -8.47 -5.52 -4.42
N ASP A 64 -8.63 -6.34 -3.38
CA ASP A 64 -9.37 -5.92 -2.18
C ASP A 64 -8.69 -4.79 -1.43
N TYR A 65 -7.37 -4.72 -1.53
CA TYR A 65 -6.58 -3.70 -0.84
C TYR A 65 -6.36 -2.45 -1.68
N PHE A 66 -6.17 -2.60 -2.98
CA PHE A 66 -5.77 -1.49 -3.83
C PHE A 66 -6.88 -0.91 -4.70
N PHE A 67 -7.98 -1.65 -4.89
CA PHE A 67 -9.07 -1.21 -5.75
C PHE A 67 -10.41 -1.14 -5.03
N ALA A 68 -10.42 -1.16 -3.70
CA ALA A 68 -11.64 -0.99 -2.92
C ALA A 68 -12.16 0.44 -3.07
N GLU A 69 -13.44 0.59 -3.19
CA GLU A 69 -14.14 1.87 -3.25
C GLU A 69 -14.98 2.09 -1.97
#